data_89b9c61822d5d0149844819bc9ab3996
#
_entry.id   89b9c61822d5d0149844819bc9ab3996
#
_cell.length_a   1.000
_cell.length_b   1.000
_cell.length_c   1.000
_cell.angle_alpha   90.00
_cell.angle_beta   90.00
_cell.angle_gamma   90.00
#
_symmetry.space_group_name_H-M   'P 1'
#
loop_
_entity.id
_entity.type
_entity.pdbx_description
1 polymer ?
#
loop_
_entity_poly.entity_id
_entity_poly.type
_entity_poly.pdbx_seq_one_letter_code
_entity_poly.pdbx_strand_id
1 'polypeptide(L)'
;MRSFRSEKVSIFVNQLLALKKEEAATTLKEMENYPIVMTRSLDKAKQWLREHNRGSERMGILASSKAERLKAISINVRYQPDFVHWFLEDDSDVRSSNALEDTLTEFKVQGLEIDWACIAWDADLRLRKDGKAWQHHQLRGGTNWQNIKKPINQEYQINAYRVLLTRARQGMVIVIPNGDHGFPPDKTRKPEWYDGIFNYLKDIGIKEI
;
A
#
# COMPACT_ATOMS: atom_id res chain seq x y z
N MET A 1 1.68 22.19 13.01
CA MET A 1 3.10 21.78 13.20
C MET A 1 3.21 20.30 12.86
N ARG A 2 3.89 19.91 11.77
CA ARG A 2 4.11 18.47 11.47
C ARG A 2 5.01 17.90 12.57
N SER A 3 4.67 16.72 13.10
CA SER A 3 5.52 16.06 14.08
C SER A 3 6.82 15.61 13.41
N PHE A 4 7.92 15.58 14.14
CA PHE A 4 9.23 15.09 13.68
C PHE A 4 9.13 13.67 13.05
N ARG A 5 8.21 12.84 13.59
CA ARG A 5 7.90 11.51 13.08
C ARG A 5 7.29 11.56 11.68
N SER A 6 6.32 12.43 11.43
CA SER A 6 5.66 12.54 10.11
C SER A 6 6.61 13.08 9.03
N GLU A 7 7.60 13.88 9.43
CA GLU A 7 8.64 14.37 8.54
C GLU A 7 9.57 13.22 8.08
N LYS A 8 10.06 12.40 9.02
CA LYS A 8 10.90 11.22 8.70
C LYS A 8 10.18 10.21 7.80
N VAL A 9 8.89 9.93 8.07
CA VAL A 9 8.07 9.07 7.20
C VAL A 9 8.00 9.64 5.78
N SER A 10 7.78 10.94 5.65
CA SER A 10 7.73 11.60 4.34
C SER A 10 9.07 11.52 3.59
N ILE A 11 10.19 11.70 4.28
CA ILE A 11 11.54 11.55 3.72
C ILE A 11 11.75 10.12 3.23
N PHE A 12 11.48 9.13 4.10
CA PHE A 12 11.58 7.71 3.77
C PHE A 12 10.77 7.35 2.52
N VAL A 13 9.49 7.72 2.48
CA VAL A 13 8.60 7.43 1.35
C VAL A 13 9.08 8.09 0.05
N ASN A 14 9.59 9.31 0.12
CA ASN A 14 10.17 9.99 -1.05
C ASN A 14 11.41 9.24 -1.57
N GLN A 15 12.30 8.82 -0.69
CA GLN A 15 13.50 8.05 -1.05
C GLN A 15 13.12 6.68 -1.64
N LEU A 16 12.16 5.96 -1.04
CA LEU A 16 11.63 4.69 -1.52
C LEU A 16 11.08 4.83 -2.95
N LEU A 17 10.20 5.80 -3.17
CA LEU A 17 9.58 6.02 -4.49
C LEU A 17 10.54 6.59 -5.52
N ALA A 18 11.60 7.27 -5.10
CA ALA A 18 12.70 7.72 -5.97
C ALA A 18 13.75 6.63 -6.25
N LEU A 19 13.55 5.40 -5.76
CA LEU A 19 14.46 4.25 -5.88
C LEU A 19 15.86 4.50 -5.28
N LYS A 20 15.92 5.35 -4.26
CA LYS A 20 17.14 5.65 -3.49
C LYS A 20 17.29 4.66 -2.33
N LYS A 21 17.64 3.42 -2.69
CA LYS A 21 17.60 2.26 -1.77
C LYS A 21 18.43 2.47 -0.51
N GLU A 22 19.67 2.92 -0.65
CA GLU A 22 20.61 3.11 0.46
C GLU A 22 20.18 4.25 1.39
N GLU A 23 19.66 5.35 0.81
CA GLU A 23 19.13 6.47 1.59
C GLU A 23 17.86 6.03 2.36
N ALA A 24 16.94 5.31 1.70
CA ALA A 24 15.74 4.78 2.33
C ALA A 24 16.07 3.81 3.48
N ALA A 25 17.06 2.92 3.29
CA ALA A 25 17.52 1.99 4.32
C ALA A 25 18.12 2.72 5.54
N THR A 26 18.85 3.80 5.31
CA THR A 26 19.40 4.64 6.39
C THR A 26 18.28 5.33 7.17
N THR A 27 17.35 5.96 6.47
CA THR A 27 16.20 6.64 7.11
C THR A 27 15.32 5.67 7.88
N LEU A 28 15.08 4.45 7.33
CA LEU A 28 14.30 3.41 8.00
C LEU A 28 14.89 3.03 9.37
N LYS A 29 16.21 2.89 9.47
CA LYS A 29 16.90 2.59 10.74
C LYS A 29 16.73 3.69 11.80
N GLU A 30 16.54 4.92 11.36
CA GLU A 30 16.32 6.06 12.26
C GLU A 30 14.85 6.16 12.73
N MET A 31 13.95 5.34 12.19
CA MET A 31 12.52 5.35 12.48
C MET A 31 12.11 4.26 13.49
N GLU A 32 12.91 4.03 14.55
CA GLU A 32 12.73 2.95 15.52
C GLU A 32 11.32 2.88 16.14
N ASN A 33 10.66 4.01 16.31
CA ASN A 33 9.32 4.11 16.92
C ASN A 33 8.17 4.19 15.89
N TYR A 34 8.45 3.86 14.62
CA TYR A 34 7.44 3.82 13.57
C TYR A 34 7.61 2.51 12.78
N PRO A 35 6.95 1.44 13.21
CA PRO A 35 7.11 0.14 12.58
C PRO A 35 6.57 0.13 11.15
N ILE A 36 7.41 -0.31 10.23
CA ILE A 36 7.04 -0.62 8.85
C ILE A 36 7.39 -2.08 8.63
N VAL A 37 6.38 -2.89 8.33
CA VAL A 37 6.53 -4.32 8.03
C VAL A 37 5.87 -4.65 6.69
N MET A 38 6.17 -5.81 6.14
CA MET A 38 5.55 -6.29 4.93
C MET A 38 5.14 -7.76 5.02
N THR A 39 4.20 -8.16 4.20
CA THR A 39 3.72 -9.55 4.13
C THR A 39 3.13 -9.86 2.76
N ARG A 40 3.04 -11.15 2.43
CA ARG A 40 2.31 -11.66 1.27
C ARG A 40 0.83 -11.95 1.56
N SER A 41 0.45 -11.98 2.84
CA SER A 41 -0.87 -12.40 3.31
C SER A 41 -1.67 -11.22 3.85
N LEU A 42 -2.85 -10.99 3.29
CA LEU A 42 -3.79 -9.98 3.82
C LEU A 42 -4.25 -10.34 5.24
N ASP A 43 -4.45 -11.62 5.54
CA ASP A 43 -4.89 -12.07 6.87
C ASP A 43 -3.82 -11.77 7.93
N LYS A 44 -2.55 -12.03 7.63
CA LYS A 44 -1.45 -11.64 8.53
C LYS A 44 -1.38 -10.13 8.72
N ALA A 45 -1.60 -9.34 7.67
CA ALA A 45 -1.65 -7.89 7.79
C ALA A 45 -2.81 -7.42 8.67
N LYS A 46 -4.01 -7.97 8.49
CA LYS A 46 -5.18 -7.68 9.35
C LYS A 46 -4.90 -8.06 10.80
N GLN A 47 -4.28 -9.22 11.05
CA GLN A 47 -3.89 -9.64 12.38
C GLN A 47 -2.88 -8.68 13.01
N TRP A 48 -1.83 -8.31 12.27
CA TRP A 48 -0.80 -7.37 12.75
C TRP A 48 -1.41 -6.02 13.14
N LEU A 49 -2.34 -5.49 12.34
CA LEU A 49 -3.04 -4.25 12.65
C LEU A 49 -3.83 -4.36 13.96
N ARG A 50 -4.61 -5.45 14.14
CA ARG A 50 -5.39 -5.68 15.37
C ARG A 50 -4.50 -5.83 16.61
N GLU A 51 -3.33 -6.42 16.48
CA GLU A 51 -2.36 -6.57 17.57
C GLU A 51 -1.73 -5.24 18.01
N HIS A 52 -1.66 -4.26 17.11
CA HIS A 52 -1.07 -2.94 17.38
C HIS A 52 -2.10 -1.90 17.77
N ASN A 53 -3.33 -2.01 17.28
CA ASN A 53 -4.40 -1.04 17.52
C ASN A 53 -4.80 -1.02 19.01
N ARG A 54 -4.97 0.18 19.58
CA ARG A 54 -5.31 0.36 20.99
C ARG A 54 -6.40 1.42 21.15
N GLY A 55 -7.36 1.12 22.02
CA GLY A 55 -8.41 2.06 22.40
C GLY A 55 -9.19 2.60 21.20
N SER A 56 -9.22 3.90 21.04
CA SER A 56 -9.93 4.60 19.97
C SER A 56 -9.09 4.84 18.70
N GLU A 57 -7.95 4.18 18.57
CA GLU A 57 -7.10 4.31 17.39
C GLU A 57 -7.82 3.76 16.15
N ARG A 58 -7.51 4.35 15.00
CA ARG A 58 -8.08 3.95 13.71
C ARG A 58 -7.06 3.16 12.89
N MET A 59 -7.50 2.02 12.39
CA MET A 59 -6.77 1.23 11.41
C MET A 59 -7.59 1.10 10.13
N GLY A 60 -6.94 0.87 8.99
CA GLY A 60 -7.67 0.74 7.73
C GLY A 60 -6.82 0.18 6.60
N ILE A 61 -7.51 -0.35 5.57
CA ILE A 61 -6.88 -0.84 4.35
C ILE A 61 -6.93 0.25 3.30
N LEU A 62 -5.77 0.55 2.71
CA LEU A 62 -5.59 1.56 1.68
C LEU A 62 -4.95 0.93 0.44
N ALA A 63 -5.40 1.33 -0.75
CA ALA A 63 -4.82 0.85 -2.00
C ALA A 63 -4.95 1.89 -3.11
N SER A 64 -4.10 1.82 -4.14
CA SER A 64 -4.22 2.63 -5.33
C SER A 64 -5.57 2.38 -6.04
N SER A 65 -6.20 3.43 -6.53
CA SER A 65 -7.42 3.33 -7.34
C SER A 65 -7.23 2.48 -8.62
N LYS A 66 -5.97 2.25 -9.02
CA LYS A 66 -5.60 1.41 -10.17
C LYS A 66 -5.25 -0.04 -9.77
N ALA A 67 -5.28 -0.35 -8.48
CA ALA A 67 -4.92 -1.66 -7.91
C ALA A 67 -6.08 -2.69 -8.06
N GLU A 68 -6.61 -2.83 -9.26
CA GLU A 68 -7.84 -3.59 -9.53
C GLU A 68 -7.67 -5.12 -9.37
N ARG A 69 -6.44 -5.63 -9.50
CA ARG A 69 -6.17 -7.06 -9.37
C ARG A 69 -6.08 -7.54 -7.93
N LEU A 70 -6.04 -6.62 -6.96
CA LEU A 70 -6.19 -6.94 -5.54
C LEU A 70 -7.57 -7.52 -5.19
N LYS A 71 -8.54 -7.41 -6.09
CA LYS A 71 -9.84 -8.10 -5.93
C LYS A 71 -9.69 -9.61 -5.72
N ALA A 72 -8.64 -10.22 -6.27
CA ALA A 72 -8.34 -11.64 -6.08
C ALA A 72 -7.96 -12.00 -4.63
N ILE A 73 -7.60 -11.02 -3.81
CA ILE A 73 -7.34 -11.17 -2.37
C ILE A 73 -8.36 -10.39 -1.53
N SER A 74 -9.58 -10.23 -2.06
CA SER A 74 -10.71 -9.57 -1.37
C SER A 74 -10.58 -8.06 -1.14
N ILE A 75 -9.69 -7.37 -1.88
CA ILE A 75 -9.57 -5.91 -1.85
C ILE A 75 -10.20 -5.33 -3.11
N ASN A 76 -11.33 -4.61 -2.99
CA ASN A 76 -12.07 -4.08 -4.12
C ASN A 76 -11.99 -2.55 -4.19
N VAL A 77 -11.02 -2.04 -4.93
CA VAL A 77 -10.80 -0.59 -5.11
C VAL A 77 -11.87 0.11 -5.97
N ARG A 78 -12.70 -0.64 -6.67
CA ARG A 78 -13.84 -0.09 -7.45
C ARG A 78 -15.07 0.15 -6.59
N TYR A 79 -15.21 -0.54 -5.47
CA TYR A 79 -16.23 -0.25 -4.49
C TYR A 79 -15.84 1.02 -3.72
N GLN A 80 -16.78 1.91 -3.55
CA GLN A 80 -16.57 3.14 -2.80
C GLN A 80 -17.41 3.08 -1.52
N PRO A 81 -16.80 2.76 -0.38
CA PRO A 81 -17.51 2.75 0.89
C PRO A 81 -18.00 4.16 1.25
N ASP A 82 -19.06 4.19 2.03
CA ASP A 82 -19.51 5.45 2.63
C ASP A 82 -18.42 5.95 3.57
N PHE A 83 -17.89 7.11 3.24
CA PHE A 83 -16.76 7.69 3.91
C PHE A 83 -17.06 8.05 5.38
N VAL A 84 -18.28 8.49 5.67
CA VAL A 84 -18.68 8.89 7.03
C VAL A 84 -18.70 7.67 7.93
N HIS A 85 -19.34 6.59 7.49
CA HIS A 85 -19.36 5.33 8.24
C HIS A 85 -17.95 4.73 8.37
N TRP A 86 -17.18 4.72 7.30
CA TRP A 86 -15.82 4.17 7.34
C TRP A 86 -14.94 4.86 8.37
N PHE A 87 -15.05 6.19 8.50
CA PHE A 87 -14.17 6.96 9.37
C PHE A 87 -14.73 7.18 10.79
N LEU A 88 -16.05 7.25 10.97
CA LEU A 88 -16.66 7.63 12.25
C LEU A 88 -17.21 6.47 13.06
N GLU A 89 -17.62 5.37 12.41
CA GLU A 89 -18.20 4.22 13.13
C GLU A 89 -17.15 3.48 13.97
N ASP A 90 -17.62 2.85 15.02
CA ASP A 90 -16.81 2.05 15.93
C ASP A 90 -16.59 0.61 15.41
N ASP A 91 -15.89 -0.18 16.19
CA ASP A 91 -15.50 -1.55 15.84
C ASP A 91 -16.70 -2.52 15.70
N SER A 92 -17.87 -2.15 16.17
CA SER A 92 -19.09 -2.98 16.06
C SER A 92 -19.77 -2.86 14.69
N ASP A 93 -19.46 -1.81 13.92
CA ASP A 93 -20.02 -1.62 12.58
C ASP A 93 -19.07 -2.18 11.51
N VAL A 94 -19.57 -3.09 10.68
CA VAL A 94 -18.81 -3.70 9.59
C VAL A 94 -18.31 -2.69 8.53
N ARG A 95 -18.93 -1.50 8.46
CA ARG A 95 -18.53 -0.41 7.57
C ARG A 95 -17.38 0.42 8.13
N SER A 96 -17.06 0.27 9.42
CA SER A 96 -15.95 0.93 10.06
C SER A 96 -14.61 0.53 9.44
N SER A 97 -13.67 1.45 9.38
CA SER A 97 -12.28 1.17 8.97
C SER A 97 -11.65 0.05 9.80
N ASN A 98 -12.01 -0.04 11.09
CA ASN A 98 -11.49 -1.01 12.03
C ASN A 98 -12.01 -2.45 11.77
N ALA A 99 -13.11 -2.60 11.05
CA ALA A 99 -13.57 -3.91 10.57
C ALA A 99 -12.58 -4.53 9.55
N LEU A 100 -11.81 -3.69 8.85
CA LEU A 100 -10.84 -4.10 7.82
C LEU A 100 -11.49 -4.86 6.64
N GLU A 101 -12.72 -4.52 6.30
CA GLU A 101 -13.46 -5.12 5.18
C GLU A 101 -13.40 -4.22 3.94
N ASP A 102 -13.56 -2.92 4.12
CA ASP A 102 -13.57 -1.95 3.05
C ASP A 102 -12.23 -1.23 2.88
N THR A 103 -11.89 -0.92 1.63
CA THR A 103 -10.64 -0.27 1.24
C THR A 103 -10.89 1.14 0.73
N LEU A 104 -10.14 2.12 1.22
CA LEU A 104 -10.12 3.46 0.63
C LEU A 104 -8.96 3.62 -0.36
N THR A 105 -9.22 4.43 -1.38
CA THR A 105 -8.20 4.83 -2.35
C THR A 105 -7.60 6.19 -1.99
N GLU A 106 -6.50 6.53 -2.67
CA GLU A 106 -5.80 7.81 -2.51
C GLU A 106 -6.72 9.03 -2.59
N PHE A 107 -7.78 8.95 -3.40
CA PHE A 107 -8.74 10.05 -3.56
C PHE A 107 -9.58 10.30 -2.31
N LYS A 108 -9.87 9.24 -1.55
CA LYS A 108 -10.73 9.32 -0.36
C LYS A 108 -9.95 9.59 0.91
N VAL A 109 -8.68 9.17 0.97
CA VAL A 109 -7.83 9.40 2.15
C VAL A 109 -7.03 10.69 2.08
N GLN A 110 -7.14 11.44 0.99
CA GLN A 110 -6.46 12.72 0.88
C GLN A 110 -7.00 13.70 1.94
N GLY A 111 -6.10 14.19 2.81
CA GLY A 111 -6.47 15.05 3.93
C GLY A 111 -6.82 14.33 5.22
N LEU A 112 -6.91 12.99 5.22
CA LEU A 112 -7.11 12.17 6.42
C LEU A 112 -5.81 11.57 6.92
N GLU A 113 -5.78 11.28 8.21
CA GLU A 113 -4.76 10.45 8.85
C GLU A 113 -5.45 9.38 9.67
N ILE A 114 -4.90 8.17 9.64
CA ILE A 114 -5.29 7.04 10.49
C ILE A 114 -4.08 6.62 11.33
N ASP A 115 -4.31 5.88 12.39
CA ASP A 115 -3.21 5.50 13.28
C ASP A 115 -2.36 4.38 12.66
N TRP A 116 -3.03 3.34 12.14
CA TRP A 116 -2.39 2.16 11.57
C TRP A 116 -2.92 1.88 10.16
N ALA A 117 -2.06 1.64 9.20
CA ALA A 117 -2.47 1.38 7.82
C ALA A 117 -1.97 0.02 7.30
N CYS A 118 -2.85 -0.68 6.59
CA CYS A 118 -2.47 -1.70 5.63
C CYS A 118 -2.42 -1.07 4.24
N ILE A 119 -1.24 -1.00 3.64
CA ILE A 119 -1.06 -0.52 2.28
C ILE A 119 -0.98 -1.72 1.35
N ALA A 120 -2.01 -1.95 0.55
CA ALA A 120 -2.02 -3.04 -0.41
C ALA A 120 -1.45 -2.58 -1.76
N TRP A 121 -0.36 -3.20 -2.17
CA TRP A 121 0.38 -2.86 -3.37
C TRP A 121 0.07 -3.84 -4.50
N ASP A 122 -0.35 -3.32 -5.65
CA ASP A 122 -0.67 -4.14 -6.84
C ASP A 122 0.37 -3.94 -7.96
N ALA A 123 0.22 -4.74 -9.00
CA ALA A 123 1.06 -4.69 -10.18
C ALA A 123 0.76 -3.50 -11.12
N ASP A 124 -0.04 -2.51 -10.70
CA ASP A 124 -0.22 -1.24 -11.40
C ASP A 124 1.06 -0.39 -11.37
N LEU A 125 1.81 -0.43 -10.26
CA LEU A 125 3.14 0.17 -10.14
C LEU A 125 4.17 -0.93 -9.87
N ARG A 126 4.92 -1.30 -10.90
CA ARG A 126 5.90 -2.40 -10.86
C ARG A 126 7.31 -1.89 -10.90
N LEU A 127 8.23 -2.64 -10.30
CA LEU A 127 9.63 -2.39 -10.49
C LEU A 127 10.12 -3.04 -11.80
N ARG A 128 10.86 -2.31 -12.62
CA ARG A 128 11.55 -2.87 -13.79
C ARG A 128 12.57 -3.93 -13.33
N LYS A 129 12.80 -4.97 -14.13
CA LYS A 129 13.66 -6.10 -13.77
C LYS A 129 15.08 -5.70 -13.34
N ASP A 130 15.61 -4.59 -13.86
CA ASP A 130 16.91 -4.06 -13.48
C ASP A 130 16.90 -3.22 -12.19
N GLY A 131 15.73 -3.05 -11.57
CA GLY A 131 15.55 -2.28 -10.34
C GLY A 131 15.73 -0.76 -10.47
N LYS A 132 15.88 -0.23 -11.69
CA LYS A 132 16.28 1.18 -11.93
C LYS A 132 15.14 2.13 -12.24
N ALA A 133 13.92 1.62 -12.46
CA ALA A 133 12.77 2.45 -12.78
C ALA A 133 11.46 1.76 -12.41
N TRP A 134 10.45 2.58 -12.13
CA TRP A 134 9.07 2.12 -12.05
C TRP A 134 8.48 1.91 -13.45
N GLN A 135 7.60 0.94 -13.57
CA GLN A 135 6.75 0.71 -14.72
C GLN A 135 5.30 0.99 -14.31
N HIS A 136 4.67 1.88 -15.06
CA HIS A 136 3.37 2.43 -14.76
C HIS A 136 2.29 1.77 -15.61
N HIS A 137 1.29 1.19 -14.98
CA HIS A 137 0.24 0.45 -15.65
C HIS A 137 -1.14 0.81 -15.13
N GLN A 138 -2.14 0.57 -15.96
CA GLN A 138 -3.56 0.58 -15.59
C GLN A 138 -4.26 -0.59 -16.26
N LEU A 139 -5.24 -1.17 -15.59
CA LEU A 139 -6.03 -2.26 -16.17
C LEU A 139 -7.12 -1.68 -17.08
N ARG A 140 -7.25 -2.22 -18.29
CA ARG A 140 -8.35 -1.88 -19.20
C ARG A 140 -9.23 -3.09 -19.46
N GLY A 141 -10.56 -2.89 -19.39
CA GLY A 141 -11.54 -3.95 -19.62
C GLY A 141 -11.44 -5.11 -18.63
N GLY A 142 -10.76 -4.93 -17.49
CA GLY A 142 -10.59 -5.95 -16.46
C GLY A 142 -9.60 -7.07 -16.80
N THR A 143 -9.02 -7.09 -17.99
CA THR A 143 -8.25 -8.25 -18.49
C THR A 143 -6.83 -7.91 -18.96
N ASN A 144 -6.53 -6.66 -19.29
CA ASN A 144 -5.24 -6.30 -19.86
C ASN A 144 -4.60 -5.09 -19.18
N TRP A 145 -3.34 -5.24 -18.78
CA TRP A 145 -2.53 -4.14 -18.34
C TRP A 145 -2.05 -3.30 -19.53
N GLN A 146 -2.25 -1.99 -19.46
CA GLN A 146 -1.74 -1.03 -20.43
C GLN A 146 -0.75 -0.09 -19.76
N ASN A 147 0.33 0.21 -20.48
CA ASN A 147 1.32 1.18 -20.02
C ASN A 147 0.74 2.60 -19.98
N ILE A 148 0.95 3.27 -18.89
CA ILE A 148 0.69 4.72 -18.76
C ILE A 148 1.87 5.44 -19.40
N LYS A 149 1.62 6.07 -20.56
CA LYS A 149 2.68 6.70 -21.37
C LYS A 149 2.93 8.17 -21.03
N LYS A 150 1.87 8.89 -20.61
CA LYS A 150 1.98 10.34 -20.33
C LYS A 150 2.74 10.57 -19.02
N PRO A 151 3.85 11.35 -19.01
CA PRO A 151 4.64 11.61 -17.81
C PRO A 151 3.80 12.14 -16.63
N ILE A 152 2.88 13.06 -16.91
CA ILE A 152 2.00 13.61 -15.85
C ILE A 152 1.16 12.52 -15.16
N ASN A 153 0.67 11.52 -15.90
CA ASN A 153 -0.11 10.43 -15.33
C ASN A 153 0.77 9.43 -14.57
N GLN A 154 2.03 9.27 -14.97
CA GLN A 154 3.02 8.50 -14.21
C GLN A 154 3.34 9.17 -12.88
N GLU A 155 3.51 10.49 -12.90
CA GLU A 155 3.70 11.28 -11.68
C GLU A 155 2.48 11.20 -10.76
N TYR A 156 1.26 11.27 -11.28
CA TYR A 156 0.04 11.07 -10.49
C TYR A 156 0.00 9.69 -9.81
N GLN A 157 0.46 8.65 -10.48
CA GLN A 157 0.51 7.31 -9.88
C GLN A 157 1.56 7.23 -8.75
N ILE A 158 2.74 7.81 -8.94
CA ILE A 158 3.74 7.92 -7.85
C ILE A 158 3.16 8.72 -6.68
N ASN A 159 2.46 9.81 -6.95
CA ASN A 159 1.83 10.63 -5.92
C ASN A 159 0.71 9.89 -5.19
N ALA A 160 -0.05 9.02 -5.88
CA ALA A 160 -1.03 8.14 -5.25
C ALA A 160 -0.37 7.24 -4.19
N TYR A 161 0.71 6.53 -4.54
CA TYR A 161 1.46 5.71 -3.58
C TYR A 161 2.10 6.55 -2.47
N ARG A 162 2.59 7.76 -2.78
CA ARG A 162 3.10 8.69 -1.75
C ARG A 162 2.00 9.06 -0.75
N VAL A 163 0.80 9.38 -1.22
CA VAL A 163 -0.34 9.66 -0.35
C VAL A 163 -0.64 8.47 0.54
N LEU A 164 -0.79 7.27 -0.01
CA LEU A 164 -1.11 6.06 0.74
C LEU A 164 -0.05 5.76 1.82
N LEU A 165 1.23 5.75 1.45
CA LEU A 165 2.36 5.43 2.33
C LEU A 165 2.63 6.48 3.43
N THR A 166 1.98 7.64 3.37
CA THR A 166 2.14 8.70 4.37
C THR A 166 0.89 8.93 5.23
N ARG A 167 -0.14 8.07 5.13
CA ARG A 167 -1.41 8.27 5.88
C ARG A 167 -1.38 7.77 7.31
N ALA A 168 -0.54 6.80 7.62
CA ALA A 168 -0.47 6.25 8.96
C ALA A 168 0.37 7.13 9.90
N ARG A 169 -0.16 7.38 11.11
CA ARG A 169 0.54 8.16 12.14
C ARG A 169 1.49 7.32 12.99
N GLN A 170 1.19 6.04 13.19
CA GLN A 170 1.91 5.19 14.14
C GLN A 170 2.70 4.06 13.48
N GLY A 171 2.24 3.52 12.35
CA GLY A 171 2.94 2.48 11.62
C GLY A 171 2.11 1.87 10.51
N MET A 172 2.74 1.05 9.69
CA MET A 172 2.06 0.43 8.55
C MET A 172 2.56 -0.98 8.27
N VAL A 173 1.68 -1.78 7.69
CA VAL A 173 2.00 -3.05 7.05
C VAL A 173 1.75 -2.95 5.55
N ILE A 174 2.71 -3.36 4.74
CA ILE A 174 2.60 -3.35 3.27
C ILE A 174 2.29 -4.77 2.80
N VAL A 175 1.16 -4.95 2.14
CA VAL A 175 0.78 -6.24 1.54
C VAL A 175 1.17 -6.24 0.07
N ILE A 176 2.01 -7.19 -0.31
CA ILE A 176 2.40 -7.44 -1.71
C ILE A 176 2.02 -8.90 -2.03
N PRO A 177 0.96 -9.16 -2.81
CA PRO A 177 0.52 -10.53 -3.11
C PRO A 177 1.60 -11.39 -3.79
N ASN A 178 1.45 -12.71 -3.73
CA ASN A 178 2.33 -13.63 -4.45
C ASN A 178 2.11 -13.65 -5.97
N GLY A 179 1.07 -12.98 -6.46
CA GLY A 179 0.60 -13.18 -7.81
C GLY A 179 -0.26 -14.45 -7.92
N ASP A 180 -0.32 -15.03 -9.11
CA ASP A 180 -1.09 -16.24 -9.36
C ASP A 180 -0.19 -17.38 -9.85
N HIS A 181 -0.25 -18.50 -9.17
CA HIS A 181 0.45 -19.75 -9.49
C HIS A 181 -0.50 -20.86 -9.96
N GLY A 182 -1.76 -20.52 -10.27
CA GLY A 182 -2.77 -21.46 -10.73
C GLY A 182 -2.49 -22.04 -12.12
N PHE A 183 -3.31 -23.01 -12.51
CA PHE A 183 -3.27 -23.61 -13.85
C PHE A 183 -4.68 -23.65 -14.46
N PRO A 184 -4.91 -22.93 -15.59
CA PRO A 184 -4.01 -21.97 -16.24
C PRO A 184 -3.78 -20.73 -15.38
N PRO A 185 -2.56 -20.13 -15.43
CA PRO A 185 -2.25 -18.98 -14.59
C PRO A 185 -2.98 -17.70 -15.06
N ASP A 186 -3.37 -16.87 -14.10
CA ASP A 186 -3.90 -15.54 -14.39
C ASP A 186 -2.78 -14.62 -14.93
N LYS A 187 -2.82 -14.37 -16.23
CA LYS A 187 -1.82 -13.53 -16.93
C LYS A 187 -1.78 -12.09 -16.44
N THR A 188 -2.78 -11.64 -15.68
CA THR A 188 -2.84 -10.29 -15.11
C THR A 188 -2.23 -10.20 -13.73
N ARG A 189 -1.83 -11.32 -13.12
CA ARG A 189 -1.23 -11.39 -11.78
C ARG A 189 0.04 -12.23 -11.77
N LYS A 190 0.97 -11.93 -12.69
CA LYS A 190 2.22 -12.67 -12.80
C LYS A 190 3.08 -12.48 -11.53
N PRO A 191 3.57 -13.57 -10.93
CA PRO A 191 4.36 -13.52 -9.70
C PRO A 191 5.57 -12.58 -9.78
N GLU A 192 6.30 -12.58 -10.88
CA GLU A 192 7.49 -11.75 -11.04
C GLU A 192 7.24 -10.25 -10.90
N TRP A 193 6.00 -9.78 -11.12
CA TRP A 193 5.67 -8.37 -10.94
C TRP A 193 5.58 -7.97 -9.47
N TYR A 194 5.12 -8.87 -8.63
CA TYR A 194 5.01 -8.67 -7.18
C TYR A 194 6.35 -8.96 -6.48
N ASP A 195 7.08 -9.97 -6.95
CA ASP A 195 8.38 -10.36 -6.41
C ASP A 195 9.41 -9.24 -6.55
N GLY A 196 9.40 -8.51 -7.66
CA GLY A 196 10.28 -7.36 -7.85
C GLY A 196 10.08 -6.29 -6.78
N ILE A 197 8.83 -5.95 -6.47
CA ILE A 197 8.47 -4.98 -5.43
C ILE A 197 8.87 -5.52 -4.06
N PHE A 198 8.48 -6.76 -3.77
CA PHE A 198 8.75 -7.40 -2.47
C PHE A 198 10.24 -7.45 -2.15
N ASN A 199 11.05 -7.89 -3.11
CA ASN A 199 12.49 -7.97 -2.94
C ASN A 199 13.14 -6.59 -2.77
N TYR A 200 12.67 -5.58 -3.49
CA TYR A 200 13.12 -4.20 -3.33
C TYR A 200 12.86 -3.68 -1.91
N LEU A 201 11.66 -3.89 -1.37
CA LEU A 201 11.33 -3.49 0.00
C LEU A 201 12.14 -4.27 1.04
N LYS A 202 12.35 -5.56 0.80
CA LYS A 202 13.21 -6.41 1.64
C LYS A 202 14.66 -5.94 1.66
N ASP A 203 15.18 -5.55 0.52
CA ASP A 203 16.55 -5.02 0.36
C ASP A 203 16.76 -3.67 1.07
N ILE A 204 15.71 -2.84 1.18
CA ILE A 204 15.72 -1.62 2.00
C ILE A 204 15.81 -1.97 3.50
N GLY A 205 15.39 -3.16 3.90
CA GLY A 205 15.39 -3.62 5.27
C GLY A 205 14.01 -3.67 5.94
N ILE A 206 12.92 -3.55 5.15
CA ILE A 206 11.57 -3.73 5.68
C ILE A 206 11.38 -5.20 6.07
N LYS A 207 10.97 -5.43 7.31
CA LYS A 207 10.85 -6.77 7.89
C LYS A 207 9.59 -7.48 7.39
N GLU A 208 9.75 -8.74 6.99
CA GLU A 208 8.62 -9.63 6.66
C GLU A 208 8.01 -10.24 7.93
N ILE A 209 6.67 -10.36 7.97
CA ILE A 209 5.89 -10.99 9.05
C ILE A 209 5.02 -12.13 8.53
#